data_c0e812b637f43af3d06c05eb6dc5b29b
#
_entry.id   c0e812b637f43af3d06c05eb6dc5b29b
#
_cell.length_a   1.000
_cell.length_b   1.000
_cell.length_c   1.000
_cell.angle_alpha   90.00
_cell.angle_beta   90.00
_cell.angle_gamma   90.00
#
_symmetry.space_group_name_H-M   'P 1'
#
loop_
_entity.id
_entity.type
_entity.pdbx_description
1 polymer ?
#
loop_
_entity_poly.entity_id
_entity_poly.type
_entity_poly.pdbx_seq_one_letter_code
_entity_poly.pdbx_strand_id
1 'polypeptide(L)'
;LVNEYYIASTAPEPDLEACADIFIELIEVRRQIAAAAGYDSYADYAYAEFYFRDYTPEDVQRIWAAVKESYVPAVAEVSTVFMDNYAALVESDLQVASQDLLNAIGTVARGLSPEAAEAYDYLVEHGLYDIDLLSTKAGASFTTLLRWYNEPYIFLSTDGSCSDYTSIIHEFGHFLNYYAAPADLTFGTLDYEVAEMQSIGMEFMATHWYEELFVPDTAHML
;
A
#
# COMPACT_ATOMS: atom_id res chain seq x y z
N LEU A 1 1.05 7.75 -22.35
CA LEU A 1 2.43 7.41 -21.90
C LEU A 1 2.44 6.62 -20.59
N VAL A 2 1.80 7.08 -19.49
CA VAL A 2 1.83 6.34 -18.20
C VAL A 2 1.26 4.93 -18.37
N ASN A 3 0.10 4.80 -19.01
CA ASN A 3 -0.53 3.51 -19.27
C ASN A 3 0.29 2.65 -20.27
N GLU A 4 0.89 3.28 -21.27
CA GLU A 4 1.78 2.59 -22.23
C GLU A 4 3.02 2.05 -21.54
N TYR A 5 3.65 2.84 -20.65
CA TYR A 5 4.76 2.39 -19.83
C TYR A 5 4.38 1.20 -18.94
N TYR A 6 3.23 1.31 -18.27
CA TYR A 6 2.73 0.21 -17.42
C TYR A 6 2.55 -1.08 -18.22
N ILE A 7 1.86 -1.03 -19.37
CA ILE A 7 1.65 -2.20 -20.23
C ILE A 7 2.98 -2.79 -20.72
N ALA A 8 3.92 -1.94 -21.14
CA ALA A 8 5.21 -2.39 -21.64
C ALA A 8 6.07 -3.03 -20.54
N SER A 9 6.08 -2.43 -19.33
CA SER A 9 6.93 -2.88 -18.22
C SER A 9 6.39 -4.11 -17.49
N THR A 10 5.09 -4.37 -17.55
CA THR A 10 4.45 -5.53 -16.91
C THR A 10 4.19 -6.69 -17.87
N ALA A 11 4.63 -6.59 -19.12
CA ALA A 11 4.55 -7.70 -20.06
C ALA A 11 5.39 -8.90 -19.59
N PRO A 12 5.00 -10.15 -19.90
CA PRO A 12 5.77 -11.34 -19.51
C PRO A 12 7.23 -11.33 -19.99
N GLU A 13 7.50 -10.69 -21.11
CA GLU A 13 8.85 -10.41 -21.64
C GLU A 13 8.93 -8.91 -21.97
N PRO A 14 9.31 -8.06 -21.00
CA PRO A 14 9.35 -6.61 -21.20
C PRO A 14 10.43 -6.22 -22.21
N ASP A 15 10.06 -5.38 -23.18
CA ASP A 15 11.03 -4.69 -24.03
C ASP A 15 11.62 -3.50 -23.25
N LEU A 16 12.81 -3.71 -22.70
CA LEU A 16 13.49 -2.70 -21.86
C LEU A 16 13.85 -1.43 -22.64
N GLU A 17 14.13 -1.54 -23.96
CA GLU A 17 14.44 -0.38 -24.80
C GLU A 17 13.18 0.46 -25.02
N ALA A 18 12.06 -0.16 -25.37
CA ALA A 18 10.78 0.53 -25.48
C ALA A 18 10.32 1.15 -24.13
N CYS A 19 10.51 0.45 -23.02
CA CYS A 19 10.24 1.01 -21.69
C CYS A 19 11.09 2.26 -21.40
N ALA A 20 12.37 2.21 -21.74
CA ALA A 20 13.27 3.35 -21.54
C ALA A 20 12.86 4.56 -22.40
N ASP A 21 12.49 4.34 -23.66
CA ASP A 21 12.04 5.40 -24.55
C ASP A 21 10.78 6.07 -24.04
N ILE A 22 9.76 5.29 -23.62
CA ILE A 22 8.52 5.82 -23.04
C ILE A 22 8.82 6.59 -21.75
N PHE A 23 9.73 6.10 -20.92
CA PHE A 23 10.10 6.77 -19.66
C PHE A 23 10.79 8.11 -19.92
N ILE A 24 11.68 8.19 -20.92
CA ILE A 24 12.33 9.46 -21.32
C ILE A 24 11.28 10.45 -21.84
N GLU A 25 10.34 9.99 -22.66
CA GLU A 25 9.26 10.84 -23.15
C GLU A 25 8.37 11.35 -21.99
N LEU A 26 8.06 10.51 -21.01
CA LEU A 26 7.36 10.90 -19.79
C LEU A 26 8.08 12.01 -19.03
N ILE A 27 9.42 11.92 -18.89
CA ILE A 27 10.22 12.97 -18.25
C ILE A 27 10.09 14.27 -19.01
N GLU A 28 10.18 14.25 -20.33
CA GLU A 28 10.11 15.44 -21.14
C GLU A 28 8.73 16.12 -21.08
N VAL A 29 7.64 15.33 -21.17
CA VAL A 29 6.27 15.85 -21.02
C VAL A 29 6.05 16.46 -19.62
N ARG A 30 6.57 15.81 -18.56
CA ARG A 30 6.48 16.35 -17.20
C ARG A 30 7.25 17.67 -17.05
N ARG A 31 8.42 17.81 -17.68
CA ARG A 31 9.14 19.09 -17.71
C ARG A 31 8.36 20.20 -18.41
N GLN A 32 7.69 19.87 -19.52
CA GLN A 32 6.83 20.82 -20.23
C GLN A 32 5.62 21.24 -19.39
N ILE A 33 5.00 20.31 -18.65
CA ILE A 33 3.90 20.62 -17.73
C ILE A 33 4.36 21.60 -16.64
N ALA A 34 5.51 21.32 -15.99
CA ALA A 34 6.07 22.20 -14.96
C ALA A 34 6.36 23.61 -15.52
N ALA A 35 7.04 23.69 -16.66
CA ALA A 35 7.36 24.95 -17.31
C ALA A 35 6.09 25.75 -17.69
N ALA A 36 5.06 25.08 -18.22
CA ALA A 36 3.78 25.72 -18.56
C ALA A 36 3.05 26.24 -17.32
N ALA A 37 3.23 25.60 -16.17
CA ALA A 37 2.68 26.03 -14.88
C ALA A 37 3.56 27.05 -14.14
N GLY A 38 4.74 27.40 -14.67
CA GLY A 38 5.65 28.41 -14.11
C GLY A 38 6.61 27.87 -13.04
N TYR A 39 6.86 26.56 -13.02
CA TYR A 39 7.80 25.91 -12.12
C TYR A 39 9.12 25.58 -12.80
N ASP A 40 10.23 25.65 -12.04
CA ASP A 40 11.58 25.35 -12.54
C ASP A 40 11.81 23.84 -12.71
N SER A 41 11.12 23.01 -11.93
CA SER A 41 11.18 21.55 -12.02
C SER A 41 9.81 20.89 -11.89
N TYR A 42 9.69 19.65 -12.42
CA TYR A 42 8.49 18.86 -12.21
C TYR A 42 8.32 18.44 -10.74
N ALA A 43 9.40 18.28 -10.00
CA ALA A 43 9.32 17.96 -8.57
C ALA A 43 8.64 19.11 -7.81
N ASP A 44 9.02 20.37 -8.03
CA ASP A 44 8.41 21.52 -7.37
C ASP A 44 6.92 21.66 -7.75
N TYR A 45 6.62 21.50 -9.04
CA TYR A 45 5.23 21.45 -9.52
C TYR A 45 4.44 20.35 -8.82
N ALA A 46 4.97 19.12 -8.77
CA ALA A 46 4.28 18.00 -8.22
C ALA A 46 4.06 18.14 -6.70
N TYR A 47 5.03 18.68 -5.97
CA TYR A 47 4.87 18.97 -4.54
C TYR A 47 3.69 19.93 -4.28
N ALA A 48 3.61 21.01 -5.04
CA ALA A 48 2.62 22.05 -4.82
C ALA A 48 1.24 21.69 -5.39
N GLU A 49 1.19 21.25 -6.67
CA GLU A 49 -0.04 21.21 -7.45
C GLU A 49 -0.62 19.79 -7.62
N PHE A 50 0.20 18.75 -7.45
CA PHE A 50 -0.25 17.36 -7.61
C PHE A 50 -0.44 16.66 -6.27
N TYR A 51 0.54 16.81 -5.36
CA TYR A 51 0.50 16.20 -4.03
C TYR A 51 0.00 17.14 -2.93
N PHE A 52 -0.14 18.44 -3.23
CA PHE A 52 -0.62 19.48 -2.29
C PHE A 52 0.17 19.50 -0.97
N ARG A 53 1.48 19.26 -1.04
CA ARG A 53 2.36 19.21 0.12
C ARG A 53 2.56 20.61 0.68
N ASP A 54 2.46 20.75 1.98
CA ASP A 54 2.76 21.98 2.73
C ASP A 54 4.20 22.06 3.23
N TYR A 55 5.04 21.12 2.79
CA TYR A 55 6.48 21.02 3.07
C TYR A 55 7.29 20.98 1.77
N THR A 56 8.59 21.29 1.88
CA THR A 56 9.49 21.46 0.74
C THR A 56 10.39 20.24 0.52
N PRO A 57 11.04 20.10 -0.67
CA PRO A 57 12.09 19.10 -0.88
C PRO A 57 13.23 19.21 0.13
N GLU A 58 13.56 20.42 0.62
CA GLU A 58 14.57 20.65 1.65
C GLU A 58 14.14 20.07 3.01
N ASP A 59 12.86 20.12 3.34
CA ASP A 59 12.32 19.47 4.54
C ASP A 59 12.52 17.96 4.48
N VAL A 60 12.24 17.35 3.31
CA VAL A 60 12.46 15.93 3.08
C VAL A 60 13.96 15.57 3.20
N GLN A 61 14.86 16.40 2.69
CA GLN A 61 16.30 16.18 2.85
C GLN A 61 16.73 16.17 4.32
N ARG A 62 16.13 17.02 5.16
CA ARG A 62 16.39 16.99 6.62
C ARG A 62 15.91 15.70 7.28
N ILE A 63 14.74 15.21 6.89
CA ILE A 63 14.21 13.92 7.37
C ILE A 63 15.15 12.79 6.93
N TRP A 64 15.55 12.74 5.67
CA TRP A 64 16.49 11.72 5.17
C TRP A 64 17.84 11.75 5.89
N ALA A 65 18.35 12.93 6.22
CA ALA A 65 19.57 13.04 6.99
C ALA A 65 19.41 12.43 8.38
N ALA A 66 18.32 12.72 9.08
CA ALA A 66 18.04 12.14 10.40
C ALA A 66 17.84 10.62 10.33
N VAL A 67 17.15 10.11 9.31
CA VAL A 67 16.97 8.67 9.09
C VAL A 67 18.31 7.98 8.86
N LYS A 68 19.16 8.53 8.00
CA LYS A 68 20.51 7.98 7.73
C LYS A 68 21.40 8.00 8.96
N GLU A 69 21.31 9.02 9.79
CA GLU A 69 22.12 9.17 10.98
C GLU A 69 21.68 8.25 12.12
N SER A 70 20.38 8.13 12.35
CA SER A 70 19.85 7.50 13.56
C SER A 70 19.15 6.16 13.29
N TYR A 71 18.31 6.07 12.26
CA TYR A 71 17.48 4.89 12.02
C TYR A 71 18.22 3.78 11.27
N VAL A 72 18.95 4.13 10.21
CA VAL A 72 19.69 3.14 9.40
C VAL A 72 20.70 2.33 10.23
N PRO A 73 21.50 2.91 11.14
CA PRO A 73 22.37 2.12 12.01
C PRO A 73 21.61 1.17 12.93
N ALA A 74 20.49 1.61 13.49
CA ALA A 74 19.67 0.77 14.38
C ALA A 74 19.04 -0.42 13.63
N VAL A 75 18.53 -0.20 12.42
CA VAL A 75 18.00 -1.28 11.57
C VAL A 75 19.10 -2.24 11.13
N ALA A 76 20.30 -1.75 10.85
CA ALA A 76 21.43 -2.59 10.44
C ALA A 76 21.82 -3.63 11.51
N GLU A 77 21.59 -3.34 12.80
CA GLU A 77 21.86 -4.28 13.90
C GLU A 77 20.90 -5.48 13.89
N VAL A 78 19.66 -5.28 13.43
CA VAL A 78 18.62 -6.33 13.43
C VAL A 78 18.36 -6.90 12.02
N SER A 79 18.92 -6.30 10.98
CA SER A 79 18.65 -6.65 9.59
C SER A 79 18.96 -8.10 9.24
N THR A 80 20.01 -8.70 9.83
CA THR A 80 20.36 -10.10 9.57
C THR A 80 19.26 -11.03 10.07
N VAL A 81 18.75 -10.82 11.30
CA VAL A 81 17.67 -11.62 11.87
C VAL A 81 16.39 -11.47 11.06
N PHE A 82 16.08 -10.24 10.66
CA PHE A 82 14.94 -9.96 9.80
C PHE A 82 15.04 -10.70 8.45
N MET A 83 16.21 -10.63 7.78
CA MET A 83 16.42 -11.29 6.49
C MET A 83 16.37 -12.80 6.59
N ASP A 84 16.89 -13.39 7.68
CA ASP A 84 16.84 -14.84 7.91
C ASP A 84 15.39 -15.29 8.13
N ASN A 85 14.59 -14.54 8.90
CA ASN A 85 13.18 -14.83 9.13
C ASN A 85 12.37 -14.66 7.84
N TYR A 86 12.61 -13.59 7.08
CA TYR A 86 11.95 -13.35 5.80
C TYR A 86 12.24 -14.44 4.77
N ALA A 87 13.50 -14.92 4.69
CA ALA A 87 13.86 -16.02 3.82
C ALA A 87 13.12 -17.31 4.20
N ALA A 88 13.05 -17.63 5.50
CA ALA A 88 12.31 -18.79 5.99
C ALA A 88 10.79 -18.68 5.70
N LEU A 89 10.22 -17.48 5.76
CA LEU A 89 8.83 -17.22 5.42
C LEU A 89 8.55 -17.44 3.94
N VAL A 90 9.40 -16.92 3.06
CA VAL A 90 9.28 -17.06 1.59
C VAL A 90 9.47 -18.53 1.16
N GLU A 91 10.35 -19.28 1.85
CA GLU A 91 10.58 -20.70 1.58
C GLU A 91 9.50 -21.60 2.20
N SER A 92 8.57 -21.05 2.98
CA SER A 92 7.47 -21.82 3.56
C SER A 92 6.49 -22.27 2.48
N ASP A 93 6.02 -23.53 2.56
CA ASP A 93 4.97 -24.07 1.69
C ASP A 93 3.55 -23.59 2.10
N LEU A 94 3.45 -22.52 2.89
CA LEU A 94 2.18 -22.02 3.37
C LEU A 94 1.38 -21.46 2.19
N GLN A 95 0.18 -22.02 2.02
CA GLN A 95 -0.79 -21.55 1.03
C GLN A 95 -1.93 -20.86 1.75
N VAL A 96 -2.07 -19.56 1.52
CA VAL A 96 -3.10 -18.72 2.14
C VAL A 96 -4.34 -18.68 1.25
N ALA A 97 -5.49 -19.07 1.80
CA ALA A 97 -6.74 -18.98 1.08
C ALA A 97 -7.42 -17.60 1.33
N SER A 98 -8.20 -17.13 0.36
CA SER A 98 -8.94 -15.87 0.50
C SER A 98 -9.81 -15.79 1.75
N GLN A 99 -10.37 -16.93 2.21
CA GLN A 99 -11.15 -16.98 3.44
C GLN A 99 -10.29 -16.76 4.69
N ASP A 100 -9.05 -17.19 4.67
CA ASP A 100 -8.13 -16.97 5.80
C ASP A 100 -7.77 -15.50 5.94
N LEU A 101 -7.64 -14.79 4.82
CA LEU A 101 -7.44 -13.33 4.80
C LEU A 101 -8.62 -12.58 5.40
N LEU A 102 -9.86 -12.96 5.04
CA LEU A 102 -11.06 -12.37 5.65
C LEU A 102 -11.13 -12.66 7.15
N ASN A 103 -10.82 -13.89 7.56
CA ASN A 103 -10.81 -14.26 8.96
C ASN A 103 -9.77 -13.45 9.75
N ALA A 104 -8.61 -13.21 9.16
CA ALA A 104 -7.53 -12.43 9.77
C ALA A 104 -7.97 -10.98 10.07
N ILE A 105 -8.49 -10.27 9.06
CA ILE A 105 -8.99 -8.91 9.31
C ILE A 105 -10.19 -8.90 10.26
N GLY A 106 -11.03 -9.94 10.25
CA GLY A 106 -12.13 -10.10 11.20
C GLY A 106 -11.65 -10.27 12.65
N THR A 107 -10.57 -11.02 12.87
CA THR A 107 -9.94 -11.17 14.19
C THR A 107 -9.38 -9.84 14.67
N VAL A 108 -8.57 -9.18 13.84
CA VAL A 108 -7.99 -7.86 14.16
C VAL A 108 -9.08 -6.83 14.44
N ALA A 109 -10.06 -6.70 13.56
CA ALA A 109 -11.12 -5.71 13.67
C ALA A 109 -11.93 -5.85 14.96
N ARG A 110 -12.33 -7.07 15.31
CA ARG A 110 -13.08 -7.35 16.53
C ARG A 110 -12.26 -7.16 17.81
N GLY A 111 -10.97 -7.41 17.74
CA GLY A 111 -10.06 -7.16 18.84
C GLY A 111 -9.71 -5.68 19.03
N LEU A 112 -9.77 -4.90 17.95
CA LEU A 112 -9.36 -3.50 17.95
C LEU A 112 -10.43 -2.57 18.57
N SER A 113 -11.64 -2.58 18.02
CA SER A 113 -12.75 -1.78 18.54
C SER A 113 -14.10 -2.21 17.99
N PRO A 114 -15.23 -1.82 18.63
CA PRO A 114 -16.56 -2.03 18.08
C PRO A 114 -16.77 -1.40 16.70
N GLU A 115 -16.20 -0.22 16.46
CA GLU A 115 -16.31 0.50 15.19
C GLU A 115 -15.55 -0.22 14.07
N ALA A 116 -14.38 -0.77 14.37
CA ALA A 116 -13.61 -1.58 13.41
C ALA A 116 -14.35 -2.90 13.11
N ALA A 117 -14.98 -3.52 14.11
CA ALA A 117 -15.79 -4.71 13.93
C ALA A 117 -17.00 -4.44 13.02
N GLU A 118 -17.69 -3.29 13.22
CA GLU A 118 -18.79 -2.86 12.37
C GLU A 118 -18.36 -2.65 10.91
N ALA A 119 -17.23 -1.99 10.70
CA ALA A 119 -16.66 -1.78 9.37
C ALA A 119 -16.31 -3.10 8.67
N TYR A 120 -15.76 -4.07 9.40
CA TYR A 120 -15.50 -5.40 8.87
C TYR A 120 -16.80 -6.14 8.49
N ASP A 121 -17.79 -6.13 9.37
CA ASP A 121 -19.07 -6.77 9.10
C ASP A 121 -19.76 -6.14 7.87
N TYR A 122 -19.67 -4.81 7.73
CA TYR A 122 -20.14 -4.07 6.55
C TYR A 122 -19.40 -4.49 5.27
N LEU A 123 -18.06 -4.56 5.31
CA LEU A 123 -17.23 -5.02 4.19
C LEU A 123 -17.69 -6.40 3.69
N VAL A 124 -17.89 -7.35 4.62
CA VAL A 124 -18.27 -8.72 4.28
C VAL A 124 -19.73 -8.80 3.80
N GLU A 125 -20.68 -8.13 4.47
CA GLU A 125 -22.09 -8.15 4.12
C GLU A 125 -22.35 -7.60 2.71
N HIS A 126 -21.61 -6.56 2.32
CA HIS A 126 -21.79 -5.90 1.03
C HIS A 126 -20.81 -6.40 -0.06
N GLY A 127 -19.90 -7.33 0.29
CA GLY A 127 -18.92 -7.87 -0.67
C GLY A 127 -18.00 -6.80 -1.24
N LEU A 128 -17.53 -5.86 -0.41
CA LEU A 128 -16.73 -4.71 -0.82
C LEU A 128 -15.24 -5.06 -0.97
N TYR A 129 -14.96 -6.21 -1.56
CA TYR A 129 -13.60 -6.71 -1.77
C TYR A 129 -13.48 -7.63 -3.00
N ASP A 130 -12.30 -7.67 -3.58
CA ASP A 130 -11.84 -8.69 -4.53
C ASP A 130 -10.47 -9.18 -4.09
N ILE A 131 -10.43 -10.36 -3.47
CA ILE A 131 -9.24 -10.99 -2.89
C ILE A 131 -8.97 -12.38 -3.47
N ASP A 132 -9.60 -12.71 -4.59
CA ASP A 132 -9.44 -14.01 -5.22
C ASP A 132 -8.05 -14.14 -5.86
N LEU A 133 -7.42 -15.29 -5.68
CA LEU A 133 -6.16 -15.64 -6.34
C LEU A 133 -6.39 -15.89 -7.83
N LEU A 134 -6.12 -14.90 -8.66
CA LEU A 134 -6.27 -14.98 -10.11
C LEU A 134 -5.01 -14.46 -10.81
N SER A 135 -4.42 -15.31 -11.66
CA SER A 135 -3.23 -14.95 -12.43
C SER A 135 -3.43 -13.81 -13.46
N THR A 136 -4.68 -13.40 -13.66
CA THR A 136 -5.05 -12.31 -14.57
C THR A 136 -5.22 -10.96 -13.89
N LYS A 137 -5.11 -10.92 -12.54
CA LYS A 137 -5.17 -9.66 -11.79
C LYS A 137 -3.96 -8.78 -12.08
N ALA A 138 -4.16 -7.47 -12.01
CA ALA A 138 -3.06 -6.52 -11.98
C ALA A 138 -2.18 -6.77 -10.74
N GLY A 139 -0.87 -6.66 -10.92
CA GLY A 139 0.10 -6.93 -9.85
C GLY A 139 0.20 -5.82 -8.79
N ALA A 140 -0.94 -5.26 -8.36
CA ALA A 140 -0.99 -4.23 -7.32
C ALA A 140 -2.23 -4.43 -6.44
N SER A 141 -2.05 -4.29 -5.13
CA SER A 141 -3.14 -4.21 -4.16
C SER A 141 -3.45 -2.76 -3.86
N PHE A 142 -4.70 -2.43 -3.61
CA PHE A 142 -5.12 -1.08 -3.24
C PHE A 142 -6.52 -1.07 -2.65
N THR A 143 -6.78 -0.08 -1.82
CA THR A 143 -8.13 0.29 -1.41
C THR A 143 -8.53 1.60 -2.07
N THR A 144 -9.71 1.66 -2.63
CA THR A 144 -10.24 2.85 -3.29
C THR A 144 -11.65 3.15 -2.84
N LEU A 145 -12.08 4.40 -3.07
CA LEU A 145 -13.47 4.77 -2.90
C LEU A 145 -14.21 4.67 -4.25
N LEU A 146 -15.22 3.84 -4.31
CA LEU A 146 -16.15 3.77 -5.45
C LEU A 146 -17.03 5.02 -5.43
N ARG A 147 -16.56 6.11 -6.04
CA ARG A 147 -17.09 7.47 -5.89
C ARG A 147 -18.59 7.60 -6.15
N TRP A 148 -19.12 6.89 -7.13
CA TRP A 148 -20.55 6.93 -7.46
C TRP A 148 -21.45 6.29 -6.40
N TYR A 149 -20.90 5.37 -5.61
CA TYR A 149 -21.60 4.65 -4.57
C TYR A 149 -21.25 5.19 -3.18
N ASN A 150 -20.17 5.98 -3.08
CA ASN A 150 -19.56 6.41 -1.82
C ASN A 150 -19.18 5.23 -0.92
N GLU A 151 -18.67 4.15 -1.54
CA GLU A 151 -18.33 2.89 -0.88
C GLU A 151 -16.83 2.63 -0.98
N PRO A 152 -16.14 2.32 0.13
CA PRO A 152 -14.78 1.82 0.07
C PRO A 152 -14.75 0.41 -0.52
N TYR A 153 -13.65 0.08 -1.22
CA TYR A 153 -13.50 -1.21 -1.87
C TYR A 153 -12.04 -1.66 -1.84
N ILE A 154 -11.81 -2.90 -1.37
CA ILE A 154 -10.49 -3.52 -1.34
C ILE A 154 -10.28 -4.35 -2.61
N PHE A 155 -9.19 -4.08 -3.33
CA PHE A 155 -8.67 -4.95 -4.37
C PHE A 155 -7.32 -5.47 -3.93
N LEU A 156 -7.20 -6.79 -3.78
CA LEU A 156 -5.97 -7.44 -3.36
C LEU A 156 -5.46 -8.36 -4.48
N SER A 157 -4.23 -8.13 -4.91
CA SER A 157 -3.52 -9.03 -5.81
C SER A 157 -2.74 -10.04 -4.96
N THR A 158 -3.36 -11.19 -4.72
CA THR A 158 -2.81 -12.27 -3.89
C THR A 158 -1.92 -13.19 -4.71
N ASP A 159 -0.89 -13.74 -4.08
CA ASP A 159 -0.07 -14.82 -4.64
C ASP A 159 -0.15 -16.11 -3.80
N GLY A 160 -0.91 -16.11 -2.72
CA GLY A 160 -1.10 -17.21 -1.79
C GLY A 160 0.00 -17.33 -0.74
N SER A 161 0.91 -16.36 -0.67
CA SER A 161 1.98 -16.33 0.33
C SER A 161 1.54 -15.69 1.64
N CYS A 162 2.38 -15.81 2.67
CA CYS A 162 2.14 -15.16 3.96
C CYS A 162 2.05 -13.64 3.87
N SER A 163 2.68 -13.02 2.87
CA SER A 163 2.63 -11.57 2.70
C SER A 163 1.23 -11.05 2.39
N ASP A 164 0.33 -11.91 1.90
CA ASP A 164 -1.07 -11.55 1.68
C ASP A 164 -1.78 -11.16 2.99
N TYR A 165 -1.36 -11.68 4.14
CA TYR A 165 -1.90 -11.29 5.44
C TYR A 165 -1.57 -9.84 5.79
N THR A 166 -0.31 -9.43 5.63
CA THR A 166 0.08 -8.04 5.88
C THR A 166 -0.58 -7.11 4.88
N SER A 167 -0.66 -7.52 3.62
CA SER A 167 -1.33 -6.76 2.56
C SER A 167 -2.81 -6.53 2.84
N ILE A 168 -3.57 -7.57 3.23
CA ILE A 168 -5.00 -7.39 3.52
C ILE A 168 -5.25 -6.55 4.78
N ILE A 169 -4.40 -6.66 5.78
CA ILE A 169 -4.46 -5.84 7.00
C ILE A 169 -4.18 -4.37 6.67
N HIS A 170 -3.17 -4.11 5.84
CA HIS A 170 -2.86 -2.79 5.30
C HIS A 170 -4.06 -2.17 4.58
N GLU A 171 -4.61 -2.89 3.62
CA GLU A 171 -5.77 -2.43 2.84
C GLU A 171 -7.02 -2.23 3.71
N PHE A 172 -7.20 -3.03 4.75
CA PHE A 172 -8.27 -2.82 5.72
C PHE A 172 -8.07 -1.53 6.54
N GLY A 173 -6.85 -1.10 6.79
CA GLY A 173 -6.55 0.19 7.40
C GLY A 173 -7.09 1.36 6.57
N HIS A 174 -6.88 1.32 5.26
CA HIS A 174 -7.48 2.28 4.33
C HIS A 174 -9.00 2.18 4.28
N PHE A 175 -9.53 0.94 4.23
CA PHE A 175 -10.98 0.71 4.23
C PHE A 175 -11.66 1.33 5.45
N LEU A 176 -11.11 1.08 6.63
CA LEU A 176 -11.63 1.62 7.89
C LEU A 176 -11.66 3.15 7.90
N ASN A 177 -10.62 3.78 7.35
CA ASN A 177 -10.59 5.23 7.24
C ASN A 177 -11.68 5.78 6.31
N TYR A 178 -11.85 5.19 5.12
CA TYR A 178 -12.92 5.61 4.20
C TYR A 178 -14.32 5.33 4.77
N TYR A 179 -14.48 4.23 5.51
CA TYR A 179 -15.74 3.89 6.17
C TYR A 179 -16.10 4.87 7.28
N ALA A 180 -15.12 5.24 8.13
CA ALA A 180 -15.32 6.13 9.27
C ALA A 180 -15.50 7.60 8.87
N ALA A 181 -14.84 8.03 7.80
CA ALA A 181 -14.89 9.39 7.30
C ALA A 181 -15.19 9.38 5.79
N PRO A 182 -16.45 9.17 5.39
CA PRO A 182 -16.84 9.24 3.99
C PRO A 182 -16.42 10.61 3.44
N ALA A 183 -15.51 10.60 2.48
CA ALA A 183 -14.86 11.80 1.99
C ALA A 183 -15.90 12.74 1.38
N ASP A 184 -15.77 14.02 1.66
CA ASP A 184 -16.33 15.05 0.76
C ASP A 184 -15.59 14.94 -0.58
N LEU A 185 -16.15 14.13 -1.46
CA LEU A 185 -15.56 13.72 -2.73
C LEU A 185 -15.40 14.87 -3.72
N THR A 186 -15.93 16.04 -3.41
CA THR A 186 -15.90 17.21 -4.28
C THR A 186 -14.48 17.80 -4.35
N PHE A 187 -13.67 17.60 -3.30
CA PHE A 187 -12.34 18.23 -3.16
C PHE A 187 -11.28 17.33 -2.53
N GLY A 188 -11.56 16.02 -2.39
CA GLY A 188 -10.64 15.09 -1.74
C GLY A 188 -9.35 14.90 -2.52
N THR A 189 -8.35 15.68 -2.15
CA THR A 189 -6.97 15.38 -2.48
C THR A 189 -6.53 14.25 -1.56
N LEU A 190 -6.08 13.15 -2.13
CA LEU A 190 -5.48 12.09 -1.35
C LEU A 190 -4.11 12.57 -0.90
N ASP A 191 -3.97 12.85 0.38
CA ASP A 191 -2.66 13.00 1.00
C ASP A 191 -2.10 11.60 1.24
N TYR A 192 -1.23 11.16 0.33
CA TYR A 192 -0.66 9.81 0.34
C TYR A 192 0.10 9.53 1.63
N GLU A 193 0.81 10.54 2.17
CA GLU A 193 1.59 10.36 3.39
C GLU A 193 0.67 10.13 4.60
N VAL A 194 -0.45 10.82 4.67
CA VAL A 194 -1.44 10.62 5.75
C VAL A 194 -2.21 9.31 5.56
N ALA A 195 -2.53 8.95 4.32
CA ALA A 195 -3.20 7.69 4.04
C ALA A 195 -2.38 6.48 4.50
N GLU A 196 -1.07 6.48 4.20
CA GLU A 196 -0.19 5.39 4.61
C GLU A 196 0.06 5.34 6.13
N MET A 197 -0.12 6.42 6.86
CA MET A 197 -0.08 6.39 8.34
C MET A 197 -1.19 5.51 8.92
N GLN A 198 -2.34 5.45 8.27
CA GLN A 198 -3.48 4.64 8.71
C GLN A 198 -3.24 3.15 8.42
N SER A 199 -2.80 2.82 7.23
CA SER A 199 -2.54 1.46 6.78
C SER A 199 -1.36 0.82 7.52
N ILE A 200 -0.22 1.50 7.58
CA ILE A 200 0.95 1.06 8.33
C ILE A 200 0.65 1.01 9.84
N GLY A 201 -0.11 1.98 10.36
CA GLY A 201 -0.57 1.96 11.75
C GLY A 201 -1.44 0.73 12.05
N MET A 202 -2.28 0.30 11.12
CA MET A 202 -3.08 -0.92 11.24
C MET A 202 -2.20 -2.17 11.27
N GLU A 203 -1.18 -2.25 10.39
CA GLU A 203 -0.22 -3.37 10.42
C GLU A 203 0.47 -3.49 11.78
N PHE A 204 0.97 -2.37 12.33
CA PHE A 204 1.59 -2.37 13.67
C PHE A 204 0.62 -2.79 14.77
N MET A 205 -0.61 -2.33 14.76
CA MET A 205 -1.61 -2.75 15.74
C MET A 205 -1.95 -4.23 15.61
N ALA A 206 -2.01 -4.76 14.38
CA ALA A 206 -2.34 -6.15 14.11
C ALA A 206 -1.28 -7.14 14.65
N THR A 207 -0.04 -6.70 14.87
CA THR A 207 1.01 -7.57 15.44
C THR A 207 0.61 -8.20 16.78
N HIS A 208 -0.31 -7.56 17.50
CA HIS A 208 -0.84 -8.09 18.76
C HIS A 208 -1.57 -9.43 18.58
N TRP A 209 -2.11 -9.72 17.40
CA TRP A 209 -2.86 -10.93 17.08
C TRP A 209 -2.07 -11.92 16.22
N TYR A 210 -0.80 -11.68 15.93
CA TYR A 210 0.01 -12.55 15.06
C TYR A 210 0.12 -13.96 15.58
N GLU A 211 0.25 -14.18 16.90
CA GLU A 211 0.26 -15.51 17.50
C GLU A 211 -1.07 -16.27 17.33
N GLU A 212 -2.20 -15.55 17.18
CA GLU A 212 -3.50 -16.14 16.93
C GLU A 212 -3.74 -16.39 15.43
N LEU A 213 -3.25 -15.51 14.59
CA LEU A 213 -3.46 -15.56 13.14
C LEU A 213 -2.54 -16.56 12.44
N PHE A 214 -1.34 -16.73 12.95
CA PHE A 214 -0.31 -17.55 12.33
C PHE A 214 0.03 -18.73 13.21
N VAL A 215 0.42 -19.86 12.58
CA VAL A 215 1.01 -20.94 13.34
C VAL A 215 2.24 -20.45 14.12
N PRO A 216 2.50 -20.98 15.34
CA PRO A 216 3.53 -20.43 16.23
C PRO A 216 4.91 -20.23 15.60
N ASP A 217 5.27 -21.09 14.64
CA ASP A 217 6.57 -21.05 13.95
C ASP A 217 6.65 -19.92 12.90
N THR A 218 5.53 -19.37 12.46
CA THR A 218 5.47 -18.27 11.48
C THR A 218 5.13 -16.90 12.09
N ALA A 219 4.48 -16.88 13.25
CA ALA A 219 4.10 -15.64 13.95
C ALA A 219 5.30 -14.75 14.32
N HIS A 220 6.48 -15.34 14.52
CA HIS A 220 7.71 -14.61 14.85
C HIS A 220 8.49 -14.13 13.61
N MET A 221 8.04 -14.51 12.41
CA MET A 221 8.68 -14.18 11.13
C MET A 221 8.10 -12.93 10.48
N LEU A 222 6.89 -12.55 10.87
CA LEU A 222 6.16 -11.37 10.39
C LEU A 222 6.28 -10.21 11.39
#